data_29725732234964c094ca8c0c4b62f48f
#
_entry.id   29725732234964c094ca8c0c4b62f48f
#
_cell.length_a   1.000
_cell.length_b   1.000
_cell.length_c   1.000
_cell.angle_alpha   90.00
_cell.angle_beta   90.00
_cell.angle_gamma   90.00
#
_symmetry.space_group_name_H-M   'P 1'
#
loop_
_entity.id
_entity.type
_entity.pdbx_description
1 polymer ?
#
loop_
_entity_poly.entity_id
_entity_poly.type
_entity_poly.pdbx_seq_one_letter_code
_entity_poly.pdbx_strand_id
1 'polypeptide(L)'
;MLNIISCEFLEEIIYNLFLNEGRETYNEKGTFNRFQIDDTDYDNLSIYESQKRALNNIKNQKGVEYKNIENSYNILIDKKTANEFVYSHDTKYSSYELKYVKYKLSKYLKELIENGKDKIFDRNKKEKHILDAKYGFYKYKITFSIVEKNIEIIYEAIVLIRNSYDGKKYLYDILKIKQIKKQELASA
;
A
#
# COMPACT_ATOMS: atom_id res chain seq x y z
N MET A 1 -40.74 11.90 1.90
CA MET A 1 -39.72 11.15 2.67
C MET A 1 -38.40 11.30 1.94
N LEU A 2 -37.50 12.12 2.46
CA LEU A 2 -36.13 12.24 1.94
C LEU A 2 -35.35 11.02 2.44
N ASN A 3 -34.91 10.16 1.52
CA ASN A 3 -33.99 9.09 1.87
C ASN A 3 -32.67 9.71 2.34
N ILE A 4 -32.41 9.63 3.63
CA ILE A 4 -31.11 9.97 4.21
C ILE A 4 -30.16 8.85 3.75
N ILE A 5 -29.42 9.11 2.69
CA ILE A 5 -28.28 8.27 2.29
C ILE A 5 -27.30 8.31 3.47
N SER A 6 -26.98 7.17 4.04
CA SER A 6 -26.07 7.12 5.19
C SER A 6 -24.71 7.72 4.80
N CYS A 7 -24.08 8.43 5.73
CA CYS A 7 -22.77 9.04 5.51
C CYS A 7 -21.71 7.99 5.09
N GLU A 8 -21.88 6.76 5.57
CA GLU A 8 -21.02 5.61 5.21
C GLU A 8 -21.14 5.24 3.74
N PHE A 9 -22.35 5.28 3.17
CA PHE A 9 -22.57 4.97 1.76
C PHE A 9 -21.98 6.06 0.85
N LEU A 10 -22.09 7.32 1.22
CA LEU A 10 -21.46 8.42 0.50
C LEU A 10 -19.92 8.35 0.60
N GLU A 11 -19.38 8.02 1.77
CA GLU A 11 -17.93 7.83 1.94
C GLU A 11 -17.42 6.65 1.09
N GLU A 12 -18.18 5.57 0.99
CA GLU A 12 -17.83 4.43 0.14
C GLU A 12 -17.91 4.76 -1.36
N ILE A 13 -18.91 5.53 -1.78
CA ILE A 13 -19.02 6.04 -3.16
C ILE A 13 -17.86 6.98 -3.46
N ILE A 14 -17.57 7.96 -2.60
CA ILE A 14 -16.46 8.89 -2.78
C ILE A 14 -15.13 8.14 -2.81
N TYR A 15 -14.95 7.14 -1.96
CA TYR A 15 -13.76 6.32 -1.94
C TYR A 15 -13.61 5.45 -3.21
N ASN A 16 -14.72 4.89 -3.70
CA ASN A 16 -14.73 4.12 -4.95
C ASN A 16 -14.54 5.02 -6.18
N LEU A 17 -15.12 6.23 -6.17
CA LEU A 17 -14.86 7.25 -7.18
C LEU A 17 -13.39 7.65 -7.17
N PHE A 18 -12.81 7.90 -5.99
CA PHE A 18 -11.39 8.22 -5.84
C PHE A 18 -10.48 7.10 -6.36
N LEU A 19 -10.86 5.83 -6.20
CA LEU A 19 -10.12 4.70 -6.76
C LEU A 19 -10.37 4.51 -8.26
N ASN A 20 -11.56 4.89 -8.76
CA ASN A 20 -11.96 4.72 -10.15
C ASN A 20 -11.66 5.94 -11.03
N GLU A 21 -11.61 7.16 -10.46
CA GLU A 21 -11.07 8.34 -11.12
C GLU A 21 -9.53 8.33 -11.10
N GLY A 22 -8.96 7.21 -11.55
CA GLY A 22 -7.57 7.17 -11.94
C GLY A 22 -7.38 8.10 -13.14
N ARG A 23 -7.30 9.41 -12.92
CA ARG A 23 -6.62 10.29 -13.85
C ARG A 23 -5.20 9.77 -13.94
N GLU A 24 -4.93 9.09 -15.06
CA GLU A 24 -3.60 8.67 -15.43
C GLU A 24 -2.70 9.91 -15.39
N THR A 25 -1.94 10.09 -14.30
CA THR A 25 -0.95 11.15 -14.26
C THR A 25 0.24 10.69 -15.11
N TYR A 26 0.17 11.03 -16.38
CA TYR A 26 1.31 10.91 -17.28
C TYR A 26 2.29 12.04 -16.97
N ASN A 27 3.60 11.74 -16.94
CA ASN A 27 4.60 12.78 -17.07
C ASN A 27 4.54 13.34 -18.53
N GLU A 28 5.25 14.41 -18.81
CA GLU A 28 5.32 15.05 -20.16
C GLU A 28 5.71 14.09 -21.30
N LYS A 29 6.20 12.87 -20.99
CA LYS A 29 6.53 11.79 -21.93
C LYS A 29 5.50 10.67 -21.99
N GLY A 30 4.34 10.80 -21.34
CA GLY A 30 3.27 9.79 -21.35
C GLY A 30 3.58 8.52 -20.54
N THR A 31 4.58 8.51 -19.66
CA THR A 31 4.93 7.37 -18.80
C THR A 31 4.29 7.50 -17.41
N PHE A 32 3.80 6.39 -16.86
CA PHE A 32 3.32 6.36 -15.48
C PHE A 32 4.46 6.65 -14.51
N ASN A 33 4.20 7.52 -13.53
CA ASN A 33 5.16 7.76 -12.44
C ASN A 33 5.07 6.60 -11.44
N ARG A 34 5.78 5.52 -11.72
CA ARG A 34 5.80 4.28 -10.93
C ARG A 34 7.23 3.81 -10.68
N PHE A 35 7.42 3.03 -9.64
CA PHE A 35 8.68 2.31 -9.43
C PHE A 35 8.52 0.84 -9.80
N GLN A 36 9.61 0.24 -10.25
CA GLN A 36 9.66 -1.17 -10.62
C GLN A 36 10.19 -2.00 -9.46
N ILE A 37 9.58 -3.15 -9.25
CA ILE A 37 9.99 -4.15 -8.26
C ILE A 37 10.79 -5.23 -8.97
N ASP A 38 11.97 -5.52 -8.46
CA ASP A 38 12.71 -6.75 -8.74
C ASP A 38 12.24 -7.83 -7.76
N ASP A 39 11.77 -8.95 -8.27
CA ASP A 39 11.13 -10.01 -7.49
C ASP A 39 11.92 -11.30 -7.38
N THR A 40 13.14 -11.36 -7.93
CA THR A 40 13.99 -12.56 -7.99
C THR A 40 14.16 -13.25 -6.63
N ASP A 41 14.17 -12.51 -5.53
CA ASP A 41 14.29 -13.06 -4.18
C ASP A 41 13.09 -13.89 -3.72
N TYR A 42 11.96 -13.80 -4.42
CA TYR A 42 10.73 -14.53 -4.12
C TYR A 42 10.47 -15.67 -5.10
N ASP A 43 11.32 -15.82 -6.12
CA ASP A 43 11.20 -16.89 -7.08
C ASP A 43 11.30 -18.25 -6.39
N ASN A 44 10.42 -19.16 -6.78
CA ASN A 44 10.34 -20.54 -6.27
C ASN A 44 10.05 -20.69 -4.77
N LEU A 45 9.72 -19.61 -4.04
CA LEU A 45 9.28 -19.72 -2.66
C LEU A 45 7.80 -20.15 -2.59
N SER A 46 7.49 -21.02 -1.62
CA SER A 46 6.10 -21.25 -1.22
C SER A 46 5.49 -19.96 -0.61
N ILE A 47 4.17 -19.91 -0.54
CA ILE A 47 3.48 -18.78 0.10
C ILE A 47 3.90 -18.61 1.57
N TYR A 48 4.13 -19.70 2.28
CA TYR A 48 4.57 -19.69 3.66
C TYR A 48 5.99 -19.11 3.81
N GLU A 49 6.91 -19.50 2.95
CA GLU A 49 8.28 -18.98 2.92
C GLU A 49 8.28 -17.49 2.54
N SER A 50 7.47 -17.10 1.56
CA SER A 50 7.28 -15.71 1.16
C SER A 50 6.74 -14.87 2.31
N GLN A 51 5.75 -15.38 3.05
CA GLN A 51 5.21 -14.75 4.25
C GLN A 51 6.28 -14.55 5.33
N LYS A 52 7.06 -15.61 5.63
CA LYS A 52 8.14 -15.57 6.62
C LYS A 52 9.23 -14.57 6.22
N ARG A 53 9.58 -14.54 4.93
CA ARG A 53 10.55 -13.58 4.38
C ARG A 53 10.04 -12.15 4.50
N ALA A 54 8.79 -11.88 4.12
CA ALA A 54 8.18 -10.57 4.26
C ALA A 54 8.18 -10.08 5.72
N LEU A 55 7.81 -10.96 6.65
CA LEU A 55 7.86 -10.65 8.09
C LEU A 55 9.27 -10.27 8.55
N ASN A 56 10.29 -10.98 8.11
CA ASN A 56 11.68 -10.71 8.46
C ASN A 56 12.18 -9.40 7.82
N ASN A 57 11.86 -9.14 6.55
CA ASN A 57 12.22 -7.90 5.86
C ASN A 57 11.70 -6.68 6.62
N ILE A 58 10.44 -6.71 7.07
CA ILE A 58 9.85 -5.58 7.81
C ILE A 58 10.44 -5.48 9.22
N LYS A 59 10.66 -6.61 9.91
CA LYS A 59 11.30 -6.60 11.24
C LYS A 59 12.71 -6.01 11.22
N ASN A 60 13.47 -6.27 10.16
CA ASN A 60 14.82 -5.72 10.00
C ASN A 60 14.83 -4.22 9.74
N GLN A 61 13.70 -3.65 9.31
CA GLN A 61 13.51 -2.20 9.12
C GLN A 61 12.89 -1.52 10.35
N LYS A 62 12.66 -2.25 11.46
CA LYS A 62 12.08 -1.67 12.67
C LYS A 62 12.92 -0.49 13.20
N GLY A 63 12.26 0.63 13.44
CA GLY A 63 12.88 1.88 13.89
C GLY A 63 13.42 2.75 12.76
N VAL A 64 13.42 2.26 11.53
CA VAL A 64 13.77 3.08 10.35
C VAL A 64 12.63 4.06 10.07
N GLU A 65 13.03 5.26 9.65
CA GLU A 65 12.14 6.36 9.28
C GLU A 65 12.35 6.71 7.81
N TYR A 66 11.25 6.81 7.08
CA TYR A 66 11.22 7.23 5.68
C TYR A 66 10.37 8.48 5.51
N LYS A 67 10.76 9.36 4.59
CA LYS A 67 10.08 10.63 4.35
C LYS A 67 9.20 10.55 3.11
N ASN A 68 7.89 10.79 3.25
CA ASN A 68 7.01 10.93 2.10
C ASN A 68 7.34 12.22 1.34
N ILE A 69 7.49 12.13 0.01
CA ILE A 69 7.94 13.25 -0.83
C ILE A 69 6.85 14.31 -0.96
N GLU A 70 5.57 13.90 -1.10
CA GLU A 70 4.47 14.83 -1.36
C GLU A 70 4.22 15.80 -0.20
N ASN A 71 4.27 15.31 1.05
CA ASN A 71 3.89 16.13 2.22
C ASN A 71 4.96 16.20 3.31
N SER A 72 6.13 15.69 3.04
CA SER A 72 7.30 15.71 3.94
C SER A 72 7.08 15.06 5.31
N TYR A 73 6.09 14.17 5.45
CA TYR A 73 5.89 13.43 6.68
C TYR A 73 6.94 12.34 6.84
N ASN A 74 7.49 12.28 8.05
CA ASN A 74 8.34 11.18 8.49
C ASN A 74 7.46 10.02 8.96
N ILE A 75 7.70 8.83 8.42
CA ILE A 75 6.90 7.63 8.65
C ILE A 75 7.83 6.52 9.15
N LEU A 76 7.53 6.02 10.33
CA LEU A 76 8.30 5.01 11.04
C LEU A 76 7.81 3.59 10.71
N ILE A 77 8.73 2.65 10.73
CA ILE A 77 8.43 1.22 10.70
C ILE A 77 8.50 0.68 12.13
N ASP A 78 7.45 0.01 12.60
CA ASP A 78 7.42 -0.58 13.94
C ASP A 78 7.03 -2.06 13.93
N LYS A 79 6.94 -2.65 15.13
CA LYS A 79 6.54 -4.06 15.29
C LYS A 79 5.13 -4.35 14.77
N LYS A 80 4.21 -3.38 14.90
CA LYS A 80 2.83 -3.56 14.39
C LYS A 80 2.78 -3.57 12.88
N THR A 81 3.59 -2.76 12.21
CA THR A 81 3.73 -2.79 10.75
C THR A 81 3.93 -4.22 10.25
N ALA A 82 4.87 -4.96 10.85
CA ALA A 82 5.16 -6.33 10.41
C ALA A 82 3.95 -7.26 10.56
N ASN A 83 3.22 -7.16 11.66
CA ASN A 83 2.07 -8.00 11.92
C ASN A 83 0.87 -7.65 11.03
N GLU A 84 0.54 -6.36 10.91
CA GLU A 84 -0.60 -5.92 10.10
C GLU A 84 -0.36 -6.20 8.62
N PHE A 85 0.84 -5.90 8.12
CA PHE A 85 1.20 -6.16 6.73
C PHE A 85 1.01 -7.63 6.35
N VAL A 86 1.38 -8.56 7.22
CA VAL A 86 1.39 -10.00 6.91
C VAL A 86 0.06 -10.67 7.26
N TYR A 87 -0.61 -10.26 8.35
CA TYR A 87 -1.77 -10.96 8.93
C TYR A 87 -3.06 -10.15 8.94
N SER A 88 -3.12 -8.98 8.29
CA SER A 88 -4.33 -8.17 8.24
C SER A 88 -5.49 -8.89 7.57
N HIS A 89 -6.69 -8.38 7.80
CA HIS A 89 -7.90 -8.86 7.14
C HIS A 89 -7.77 -8.80 5.61
N ASP A 90 -7.25 -7.69 5.08
CA ASP A 90 -7.05 -7.52 3.64
C ASP A 90 -6.13 -8.62 3.07
N THR A 91 -5.00 -8.89 3.74
CA THR A 91 -4.08 -9.98 3.35
C THR A 91 -4.76 -11.34 3.43
N LYS A 92 -5.54 -11.60 4.49
CA LYS A 92 -6.19 -12.89 4.71
C LYS A 92 -7.15 -13.25 3.57
N TYR A 93 -7.91 -12.27 3.06
CA TYR A 93 -8.94 -12.49 2.05
C TYR A 93 -8.48 -12.16 0.61
N SER A 94 -7.26 -11.71 0.41
CA SER A 94 -6.68 -11.55 -0.92
C SER A 94 -6.48 -12.88 -1.63
N SER A 95 -6.47 -12.86 -2.97
CA SER A 95 -6.10 -14.03 -3.77
C SER A 95 -4.65 -14.46 -3.48
N TYR A 96 -4.31 -15.68 -3.88
CA TYR A 96 -2.97 -16.22 -3.68
C TYR A 96 -1.90 -15.35 -4.38
N GLU A 97 -2.18 -14.96 -5.62
CA GLU A 97 -1.29 -14.11 -6.43
C GLU A 97 -1.06 -12.75 -5.78
N LEU A 98 -2.14 -12.11 -5.30
CA LEU A 98 -2.03 -10.80 -4.63
C LEU A 98 -1.30 -10.87 -3.29
N LYS A 99 -1.37 -12.00 -2.59
CA LYS A 99 -0.54 -12.23 -1.39
C LYS A 99 0.94 -12.25 -1.75
N TYR A 100 1.32 -12.94 -2.83
CA TYR A 100 2.70 -12.93 -3.31
C TYR A 100 3.16 -11.51 -3.65
N VAL A 101 2.37 -10.78 -4.42
CA VAL A 101 2.66 -9.38 -4.75
C VAL A 101 2.87 -8.57 -3.47
N LYS A 102 1.96 -8.70 -2.50
CA LYS A 102 2.10 -7.99 -1.22
C LYS A 102 3.39 -8.34 -0.48
N TYR A 103 3.75 -9.63 -0.41
CA TYR A 103 4.96 -10.04 0.29
C TYR A 103 6.24 -9.53 -0.38
N LYS A 104 6.28 -9.46 -1.72
CA LYS A 104 7.38 -8.82 -2.47
C LYS A 104 7.57 -7.35 -2.06
N LEU A 105 6.47 -6.61 -1.83
CA LEU A 105 6.51 -5.20 -1.40
C LEU A 105 7.24 -4.97 -0.06
N SER A 106 7.42 -5.99 0.76
CA SER A 106 8.09 -5.86 2.08
C SER A 106 9.54 -5.37 2.01
N LYS A 107 10.21 -5.50 0.86
CA LYS A 107 11.56 -4.97 0.60
C LYS A 107 11.56 -3.49 0.23
N TYR A 108 10.44 -2.99 -0.29
CA TYR A 108 10.29 -1.69 -0.94
C TYR A 108 9.50 -0.69 -0.09
N LEU A 109 9.55 -0.83 1.25
CA LEU A 109 8.81 0.06 2.16
C LEU A 109 9.23 1.52 2.01
N LYS A 110 10.50 1.76 1.70
CA LYS A 110 11.02 3.11 1.39
C LYS A 110 10.30 3.68 0.18
N GLU A 111 10.35 2.99 -0.95
CA GLU A 111 9.75 3.41 -2.22
C GLU A 111 8.24 3.61 -2.09
N LEU A 112 7.56 2.71 -1.36
CA LEU A 112 6.14 2.81 -1.08
C LEU A 112 5.78 4.09 -0.30
N ILE A 113 6.57 4.42 0.70
CA ILE A 113 6.35 5.61 1.53
C ILE A 113 6.73 6.88 0.77
N GLU A 114 7.89 6.90 0.13
CA GLU A 114 8.40 8.09 -0.58
C GLU A 114 7.51 8.49 -1.75
N ASN A 115 6.99 7.51 -2.50
CA ASN A 115 6.20 7.74 -3.71
C ASN A 115 4.68 7.74 -3.48
N GLY A 116 4.21 7.56 -2.26
CA GLY A 116 2.79 7.64 -1.93
C GLY A 116 2.22 9.03 -2.21
N LYS A 117 1.10 9.12 -2.95
CA LYS A 117 0.46 10.35 -3.41
C LYS A 117 -1.01 10.43 -3.02
N ASP A 118 -1.64 11.55 -3.32
CA ASP A 118 -3.08 11.78 -3.15
C ASP A 118 -3.54 11.43 -1.72
N LYS A 119 -2.91 12.06 -0.73
CA LYS A 119 -3.20 11.83 0.68
C LYS A 119 -4.66 12.07 1.05
N ILE A 120 -5.32 11.07 1.58
CA ILE A 120 -6.65 11.17 2.20
C ILE A 120 -6.54 10.89 3.69
N PHE A 121 -7.21 11.72 4.48
CA PHE A 121 -7.37 11.49 5.91
C PHE A 121 -8.63 10.68 6.20
N ASP A 122 -8.51 9.69 7.09
CA ASP A 122 -9.62 8.86 7.57
C ASP A 122 -9.63 8.85 9.11
N ARG A 123 -10.75 9.23 9.68
CA ARG A 123 -10.89 9.22 11.14
C ARG A 123 -10.88 7.78 11.67
N ASN A 124 -10.26 7.58 12.82
CA ASN A 124 -10.40 6.31 13.51
C ASN A 124 -11.82 6.19 14.09
N LYS A 125 -12.63 5.31 13.48
CA LYS A 125 -14.02 5.04 13.90
C LYS A 125 -14.13 3.86 14.88
N LYS A 126 -13.02 3.15 15.15
CA LYS A 126 -13.02 1.91 15.95
C LYS A 126 -12.32 2.14 17.29
N GLU A 127 -13.03 1.95 18.39
CA GLU A 127 -12.47 1.99 19.75
C GLU A 127 -11.23 1.10 19.90
N LYS A 128 -11.19 -0.02 19.20
CA LYS A 128 -10.07 -0.97 19.18
C LYS A 128 -8.70 -0.32 18.87
N HIS A 129 -8.67 0.82 18.19
CA HIS A 129 -7.45 1.49 17.77
C HIS A 129 -7.22 2.86 18.44
N ILE A 130 -7.94 3.15 19.52
CA ILE A 130 -7.88 4.45 20.22
C ILE A 130 -6.45 4.85 20.56
N LEU A 131 -5.62 3.94 21.07
CA LEU A 131 -4.25 4.26 21.43
C LEU A 131 -3.32 4.27 20.22
N ASP A 132 -3.52 3.34 19.30
CA ASP A 132 -2.59 3.11 18.18
C ASP A 132 -2.75 4.10 17.04
N ALA A 133 -3.99 4.52 16.78
CA ALA A 133 -4.34 5.46 15.73
C ALA A 133 -5.26 6.54 16.28
N LYS A 134 -4.87 7.14 17.40
CA LYS A 134 -5.67 8.16 18.10
C LYS A 134 -6.10 9.30 17.18
N TYR A 135 -5.21 9.70 16.29
CA TYR A 135 -5.45 10.79 15.36
C TYR A 135 -5.83 10.30 13.95
N GLY A 136 -6.30 9.04 13.82
CA GLY A 136 -6.80 8.48 12.57
C GLY A 136 -5.69 7.92 11.67
N PHE A 137 -6.02 7.83 10.39
CA PHE A 137 -5.17 7.24 9.37
C PHE A 137 -5.00 8.20 8.20
N TYR A 138 -3.85 8.07 7.51
CA TYR A 138 -3.64 8.61 6.17
C TYR A 138 -3.58 7.47 5.18
N LYS A 139 -4.22 7.64 4.04
CA LYS A 139 -4.20 6.73 2.90
C LYS A 139 -3.50 7.43 1.75
N TYR A 140 -2.53 6.75 1.15
CA TYR A 140 -1.81 7.24 -0.03
C TYR A 140 -1.98 6.24 -1.15
N LYS A 141 -2.23 6.73 -2.35
CA LYS A 141 -2.15 5.91 -3.57
C LYS A 141 -0.70 5.64 -3.93
N ILE A 142 -0.45 4.46 -4.45
CA ILE A 142 0.83 4.07 -5.00
C ILE A 142 0.65 3.25 -6.27
N THR A 143 1.48 3.48 -7.26
CA THR A 143 1.55 2.67 -8.48
C THR A 143 2.94 2.07 -8.60
N PHE A 144 3.01 0.78 -8.88
CA PHE A 144 4.26 0.05 -9.06
C PHE A 144 4.11 -1.00 -10.15
N SER A 145 5.24 -1.50 -10.68
CA SER A 145 5.22 -2.58 -11.64
C SER A 145 6.14 -3.73 -11.25
N ILE A 146 5.79 -4.92 -11.72
CA ILE A 146 6.61 -6.14 -11.66
C ILE A 146 6.85 -6.58 -13.09
N VAL A 147 8.09 -6.92 -13.43
CA VAL A 147 8.45 -7.45 -14.73
C VAL A 147 8.77 -8.94 -14.60
N GLU A 148 8.01 -9.77 -15.28
CA GLU A 148 8.20 -11.22 -15.33
C GLU A 148 8.22 -11.67 -16.80
N LYS A 149 9.28 -12.33 -17.24
CA LYS A 149 9.38 -12.93 -18.60
C LYS A 149 8.95 -11.96 -19.73
N ASN A 150 9.49 -10.76 -19.77
CA ASN A 150 9.16 -9.71 -20.73
C ASN A 150 7.70 -9.18 -20.65
N ILE A 151 6.99 -9.48 -19.59
CA ILE A 151 5.67 -8.93 -19.33
C ILE A 151 5.79 -7.97 -18.14
N GLU A 152 5.37 -6.73 -18.34
CA GLU A 152 5.20 -5.78 -17.25
C GLU A 152 3.78 -5.81 -16.75
N ILE A 153 3.61 -6.05 -15.44
CA ILE A 153 2.31 -6.02 -14.77
C ILE A 153 2.30 -4.82 -13.84
N ILE A 154 1.35 -3.93 -14.04
CA ILE A 154 1.21 -2.68 -13.29
C ILE A 154 0.11 -2.85 -12.25
N TYR A 155 0.42 -2.45 -11.02
CA TYR A 155 -0.47 -2.53 -9.87
C TYR A 155 -0.69 -1.16 -9.25
N GLU A 156 -1.87 -0.99 -8.67
CA GLU A 156 -2.17 0.06 -7.68
C GLU A 156 -2.38 -0.54 -6.30
N ALA A 157 -2.06 0.23 -5.27
CA ALA A 157 -2.34 -0.11 -3.89
C ALA A 157 -2.56 1.15 -3.04
N ILE A 158 -3.02 0.93 -1.80
CA ILE A 158 -3.15 1.97 -0.77
C ILE A 158 -2.11 1.72 0.32
N VAL A 159 -1.23 2.68 0.53
CA VAL A 159 -0.34 2.73 1.69
C VAL A 159 -1.11 3.33 2.85
N LEU A 160 -1.35 2.56 3.89
CA LEU A 160 -2.07 2.97 5.09
C LEU A 160 -1.10 3.37 6.19
N ILE A 161 -1.17 4.62 6.62
CA ILE A 161 -0.34 5.20 7.68
C ILE A 161 -1.21 5.51 8.88
N ARG A 162 -0.89 4.97 10.06
CA ARG A 162 -1.57 5.35 11.30
C ARG A 162 -0.91 6.57 11.93
N ASN A 163 -1.75 7.45 12.47
CA ASN A 163 -1.34 8.63 13.20
C ASN A 163 -1.54 8.36 14.69
N SER A 164 -0.47 8.06 15.38
CA SER A 164 -0.47 7.51 16.74
C SER A 164 -0.65 8.59 17.82
N TYR A 165 -0.95 8.15 19.04
CA TYR A 165 -1.13 9.02 20.21
C TYR A 165 0.14 9.82 20.59
N ASP A 166 1.32 9.30 20.23
CA ASP A 166 2.62 9.97 20.43
C ASP A 166 2.92 11.04 19.39
N GLY A 167 1.98 11.34 18.49
CA GLY A 167 2.11 12.30 17.41
C GLY A 167 2.95 11.80 16.22
N LYS A 168 3.50 10.59 16.31
CA LYS A 168 4.27 9.99 15.21
C LYS A 168 3.36 9.28 14.22
N LYS A 169 3.88 9.12 13.02
CA LYS A 169 3.23 8.40 11.92
C LYS A 169 3.95 7.08 11.67
N TYR A 170 3.19 6.01 11.56
CA TYR A 170 3.73 4.68 11.35
C TYR A 170 3.09 4.03 10.13
N LEU A 171 3.88 3.36 9.32
CA LEU A 171 3.32 2.47 8.31
C LEU A 171 2.48 1.41 9.02
N TYR A 172 1.23 1.26 8.57
CA TYR A 172 0.32 0.30 9.18
C TYR A 172 0.14 -0.93 8.29
N ASP A 173 -0.25 -0.71 7.03
CA ASP A 173 -0.48 -1.81 6.07
C ASP A 173 -0.41 -1.31 4.62
N ILE A 174 -0.42 -2.24 3.67
CA ILE A 174 -0.68 -2.02 2.26
C ILE A 174 -1.96 -2.75 1.89
N LEU A 175 -2.93 -1.99 1.41
CA LEU A 175 -4.30 -2.45 1.19
C LEU A 175 -4.67 -2.39 -0.29
N LYS A 176 -5.71 -3.15 -0.66
CA LYS A 176 -6.40 -3.04 -1.94
C LYS A 176 -5.45 -3.10 -3.15
N ILE A 177 -4.47 -4.00 -3.09
CA ILE A 177 -3.60 -4.26 -4.22
C ILE A 177 -4.46 -4.78 -5.36
N LYS A 178 -4.39 -4.12 -6.52
CA LYS A 178 -5.09 -4.54 -7.73
C LYS A 178 -4.21 -4.38 -8.96
N GLN A 179 -4.26 -5.33 -9.86
CA GLN A 179 -3.67 -5.21 -11.19
C GLN A 179 -4.51 -4.23 -12.01
N ILE A 180 -3.85 -3.24 -12.62
CA ILE A 180 -4.52 -2.25 -13.49
C ILE A 180 -4.16 -2.41 -14.97
N LYS A 181 -2.94 -2.91 -15.27
CA LYS A 181 -2.49 -3.11 -16.64
C LYS A 181 -1.54 -4.29 -16.73
N LYS A 182 -1.53 -4.95 -17.87
CA LYS A 182 -0.54 -5.96 -18.26
C LYS A 182 -0.12 -5.66 -19.69
N GLN A 183 1.19 -5.61 -19.95
CA GLN A 183 1.72 -5.30 -21.28
C GLN A 183 3.00 -6.06 -21.55
N GLU A 184 3.20 -6.44 -22.80
CA GLU A 184 4.45 -7.03 -23.25
C GLU A 184 5.50 -5.92 -23.43
N LEU A 185 6.71 -6.17 -22.97
CA LEU A 185 7.86 -5.30 -23.25
C LEU A 185 8.38 -5.63 -24.65
N ALA A 186 8.61 -4.59 -25.43
CA ALA A 186 9.25 -4.79 -26.73
C ALA A 186 10.60 -5.50 -26.55
N SER A 187 10.82 -6.54 -27.33
CA SER A 187 12.14 -7.19 -27.38
C SER A 187 13.15 -6.15 -27.88
N ALA A 188 14.19 -5.89 -27.07
CA ALA A 188 15.28 -4.99 -27.46
C ALA A 188 16.18 -5.67 -28.48
#